data_e342ec6571109ff465d01780f4f97777
#
_entry.id   e342ec6571109ff465d01780f4f97777
#
_cell.length_a   1.000
_cell.length_b   1.000
_cell.length_c   1.000
_cell.angle_alpha   90.00
_cell.angle_beta   90.00
_cell.angle_gamma   90.00
#
_symmetry.space_group_name_H-M   'P 1'
#
loop_
_entity.id
_entity.type
_entity.pdbx_description
1 polymer ?
#
loop_
_entity_poly.entity_id
_entity_poly.type
_entity_poly.pdbx_seq_one_letter_code
_entity_poly.pdbx_strand_id
1 'polypeptide(L)'
;MAVVVLDKICKTYGNSYHAIKDLSLTIHDGEFLILVGPSGCGKSTALRMIAGLEEISSGTLSIGGQDVVDLAPKDRDIAMVFQSYALYPHMTVFDNIAFSMKLAGKNKAERTKRVHEIAKILQLEPLLGNKPAQLSGGQRQRVAMGRAMVREPAAFLMDEPLSNLDAKLRVQMRAEIASLQRQLGVTTIYVTHDQTEALTMGDRVAVLKGGVLQQVDTPKALYHRPVNAFVAGFIGSPSMNLFEGRLASGRIHLSGFSIPLSDGAFERAPGLSAFEGKDVIFGVRPEDLYDSRLPSGASHPTIPVVVKSIEELGSELIVHLKIDAVRIDSGDPDAVEDLSGAANAVARFEAVSAVETGQSIDLAIDPAKLHFFNPQTHMAL
;
A
#
# COMPACT_ATOMS: atom_id res chain seq x y z
N MET A 1 -2.86 -25.20 -3.59
CA MET A 1 -2.92 -23.76 -3.40
C MET A 1 -4.32 -23.33 -3.76
N ALA A 2 -4.77 -22.17 -3.36
CA ALA A 2 -6.20 -21.92 -3.42
C ALA A 2 -6.53 -20.47 -3.83
N VAL A 3 -7.56 -20.33 -4.67
CA VAL A 3 -8.24 -19.05 -4.93
C VAL A 3 -9.02 -18.68 -3.67
N VAL A 4 -8.93 -17.41 -3.23
CA VAL A 4 -9.75 -16.88 -2.14
C VAL A 4 -10.73 -15.87 -2.73
N VAL A 5 -12.05 -16.07 -2.49
CA VAL A 5 -13.09 -15.18 -3.02
C VAL A 5 -13.91 -14.62 -1.87
N LEU A 6 -13.93 -13.31 -1.80
CA LEU A 6 -14.82 -12.53 -0.94
C LEU A 6 -15.94 -11.97 -1.84
N ASP A 7 -17.19 -12.23 -1.53
CA ASP A 7 -18.33 -11.70 -2.29
C ASP A 7 -19.26 -10.94 -1.35
N LYS A 8 -19.26 -9.61 -1.50
CA LYS A 8 -20.04 -8.64 -0.74
C LYS A 8 -19.98 -8.85 0.77
N ILE A 9 -18.79 -9.21 1.28
CA ILE A 9 -18.63 -9.39 2.71
C ILE A 9 -18.79 -8.06 3.45
N CYS A 10 -19.53 -8.11 4.56
CA CYS A 10 -19.73 -6.98 5.45
C CYS A 10 -19.35 -7.36 6.88
N LYS A 11 -18.89 -6.35 7.63
CA LYS A 11 -18.70 -6.45 9.07
C LYS A 11 -19.28 -5.24 9.77
N THR A 12 -20.21 -5.51 10.68
CA THR A 12 -20.84 -4.50 11.54
C THR A 12 -20.55 -4.85 12.99
N TYR A 13 -20.06 -3.90 13.77
CA TYR A 13 -19.88 -4.01 15.21
C TYR A 13 -20.97 -3.24 15.94
N GLY A 14 -21.59 -3.90 16.95
CA GLY A 14 -22.71 -3.31 17.66
C GLY A 14 -23.86 -2.94 16.71
N ASN A 15 -24.53 -1.83 16.97
CA ASN A 15 -25.73 -1.45 16.22
C ASN A 15 -25.45 -0.51 15.03
N SER A 16 -24.21 -0.06 14.78
CA SER A 16 -24.00 1.02 13.79
C SER A 16 -22.59 1.15 13.15
N TYR A 17 -21.56 0.53 13.70
CA TYR A 17 -20.22 0.71 13.13
C TYR A 17 -19.93 -0.33 12.04
N HIS A 18 -19.96 0.11 10.78
CA HIS A 18 -19.66 -0.71 9.61
C HIS A 18 -18.16 -0.67 9.32
N ALA A 19 -17.42 -1.67 9.80
CA ALA A 19 -15.97 -1.78 9.59
C ALA A 19 -15.60 -2.22 8.18
N ILE A 20 -16.44 -3.05 7.55
CA ILE A 20 -16.34 -3.49 6.14
C ILE A 20 -17.72 -3.39 5.50
N LYS A 21 -17.74 -2.90 4.25
CA LYS A 21 -18.97 -2.62 3.48
C LYS A 21 -18.83 -3.22 2.08
N ASP A 22 -19.62 -4.24 1.79
CA ASP A 22 -19.75 -4.89 0.47
C ASP A 22 -18.40 -5.21 -0.20
N LEU A 23 -17.41 -5.68 0.59
CA LEU A 23 -16.09 -5.99 0.06
C LEU A 23 -16.17 -7.23 -0.84
N SER A 24 -15.97 -7.01 -2.14
CA SER A 24 -15.85 -8.06 -3.16
C SER A 24 -14.43 -8.07 -3.72
N LEU A 25 -13.74 -9.20 -3.59
CA LEU A 25 -12.33 -9.33 -3.97
C LEU A 25 -12.01 -10.78 -4.27
N THR A 26 -11.40 -11.01 -5.43
CA THR A 26 -10.85 -12.32 -5.80
C THR A 26 -9.34 -12.28 -5.75
N ILE A 27 -8.74 -13.20 -4.98
CA ILE A 27 -7.30 -13.42 -4.88
C ILE A 27 -7.00 -14.72 -5.63
N HIS A 28 -6.15 -14.62 -6.64
CA HIS A 28 -5.86 -15.74 -7.52
C HIS A 28 -4.91 -16.75 -6.86
N ASP A 29 -4.87 -17.97 -7.39
CA ASP A 29 -3.95 -19.00 -6.90
C ASP A 29 -2.49 -18.57 -7.06
N GLY A 30 -1.72 -18.67 -5.99
CA GLY A 30 -0.32 -18.25 -5.93
C GLY A 30 -0.09 -16.74 -5.91
N GLU A 31 -1.14 -15.92 -5.93
CA GLU A 31 -1.02 -14.44 -5.92
C GLU A 31 -0.53 -13.92 -4.57
N PHE A 32 0.30 -12.90 -4.63
CA PHE A 32 0.66 -12.06 -3.49
C PHE A 32 -0.17 -10.78 -3.50
N LEU A 33 -1.32 -10.79 -2.81
CA LEU A 33 -2.19 -9.63 -2.67
C LEU A 33 -1.85 -8.83 -1.41
N ILE A 34 -1.71 -7.52 -1.55
CA ILE A 34 -1.52 -6.61 -0.42
C ILE A 34 -2.78 -5.78 -0.17
N LEU A 35 -3.26 -5.76 1.07
CA LEU A 35 -4.31 -4.86 1.54
C LEU A 35 -3.66 -3.64 2.18
N VAL A 36 -3.95 -2.44 1.66
CA VAL A 36 -3.39 -1.18 2.13
C VAL A 36 -4.48 -0.13 2.31
N GLY A 37 -4.23 0.87 3.13
CA GLY A 37 -5.17 1.97 3.39
C GLY A 37 -4.88 2.63 4.74
N PRO A 38 -5.52 3.75 5.06
CA PRO A 38 -5.36 4.47 6.31
C PRO A 38 -5.65 3.63 7.55
N SER A 39 -5.22 4.13 8.70
CA SER A 39 -5.51 3.52 10.00
C SER A 39 -7.01 3.40 10.21
N GLY A 40 -7.47 2.24 10.71
CA GLY A 40 -8.89 1.98 10.95
C GLY A 40 -9.76 1.74 9.71
N CYS A 41 -9.21 1.66 8.48
CA CYS A 41 -10.03 1.42 7.27
C CYS A 41 -10.54 -0.02 7.09
N GLY A 42 -10.24 -0.95 8.01
CA GLY A 42 -10.78 -2.31 8.02
C GLY A 42 -9.85 -3.42 7.53
N LYS A 43 -8.58 -3.14 7.18
CA LYS A 43 -7.60 -4.15 6.68
C LYS A 43 -7.47 -5.39 7.57
N SER A 44 -7.08 -5.18 8.83
CA SER A 44 -6.93 -6.30 9.79
C SER A 44 -8.27 -6.98 10.10
N THR A 45 -9.40 -6.25 10.04
CA THR A 45 -10.74 -6.85 10.16
C THR A 45 -11.01 -7.80 8.99
N ALA A 46 -10.75 -7.37 7.74
CA ALA A 46 -10.89 -8.22 6.56
C ALA A 46 -10.00 -9.48 6.66
N LEU A 47 -8.73 -9.30 7.05
CA LEU A 47 -7.81 -10.42 7.23
C LEU A 47 -8.29 -11.39 8.32
N ARG A 48 -8.78 -10.88 9.46
CA ARG A 48 -9.32 -11.72 10.56
C ARG A 48 -10.61 -12.43 10.17
N MET A 49 -11.47 -11.83 9.33
CA MET A 49 -12.64 -12.51 8.78
C MET A 49 -12.22 -13.67 7.87
N ILE A 50 -11.21 -13.51 7.02
CA ILE A 50 -10.66 -14.60 6.20
C ILE A 50 -10.10 -15.71 7.11
N ALA A 51 -9.42 -15.33 8.19
CA ALA A 51 -8.88 -16.27 9.16
C ALA A 51 -9.95 -16.99 10.01
N GLY A 52 -11.18 -16.52 10.03
CA GLY A 52 -12.23 -17.01 10.93
C GLY A 52 -12.05 -16.58 12.38
N LEU A 53 -11.20 -15.58 12.62
CA LEU A 53 -10.99 -14.98 13.94
C LEU A 53 -11.99 -13.85 14.22
N GLU A 54 -12.72 -13.43 13.18
CA GLU A 54 -13.79 -12.44 13.25
C GLU A 54 -14.96 -12.94 12.41
N GLU A 55 -16.17 -12.85 12.92
CA GLU A 55 -17.39 -13.27 12.23
C GLU A 55 -17.74 -12.31 11.10
N ILE A 56 -18.19 -12.85 9.98
CA ILE A 56 -18.75 -12.11 8.85
C ILE A 56 -20.22 -11.80 9.17
N SER A 57 -20.62 -10.53 9.04
CA SER A 57 -22.02 -10.14 9.30
C SER A 57 -22.96 -10.48 8.13
N SER A 58 -22.47 -10.42 6.90
CA SER A 58 -23.18 -10.83 5.68
C SER A 58 -22.18 -11.01 4.52
N GLY A 59 -22.60 -11.66 3.43
CA GLY A 59 -21.80 -12.01 2.29
C GLY A 59 -21.23 -13.42 2.39
N THR A 60 -20.42 -13.82 1.41
CA THR A 60 -19.82 -15.17 1.34
C THR A 60 -18.30 -15.11 1.20
N LEU A 61 -17.65 -16.11 1.75
CA LEU A 61 -16.19 -16.29 1.67
C LEU A 61 -15.89 -17.73 1.28
N SER A 62 -15.11 -17.91 0.21
CA SER A 62 -14.63 -19.24 -0.16
C SER A 62 -13.11 -19.30 -0.28
N ILE A 63 -12.53 -20.45 0.08
CA ILE A 63 -11.11 -20.77 -0.05
C ILE A 63 -11.00 -22.09 -0.80
N GLY A 64 -10.30 -22.08 -1.95
CA GLY A 64 -10.19 -23.27 -2.79
C GLY A 64 -11.54 -23.80 -3.30
N GLY A 65 -12.54 -22.92 -3.46
CA GLY A 65 -13.89 -23.26 -3.88
C GLY A 65 -14.80 -23.79 -2.77
N GLN A 66 -14.30 -23.93 -1.54
CA GLN A 66 -15.09 -24.31 -0.38
C GLN A 66 -15.60 -23.06 0.34
N ASP A 67 -16.90 -23.01 0.65
CA ASP A 67 -17.45 -22.01 1.57
C ASP A 67 -16.91 -22.22 2.98
N VAL A 68 -16.36 -21.16 3.57
CA VAL A 68 -15.70 -21.23 4.88
C VAL A 68 -16.31 -20.26 5.91
N VAL A 69 -17.45 -19.62 5.62
CA VAL A 69 -18.05 -18.61 6.50
C VAL A 69 -18.27 -19.17 7.90
N ASP A 70 -18.86 -20.37 8.01
CA ASP A 70 -19.20 -21.00 9.28
C ASP A 70 -18.08 -21.92 9.82
N LEU A 71 -16.95 -22.03 9.11
CA LEU A 71 -15.86 -22.89 9.56
C LEU A 71 -15.00 -22.22 10.63
N ALA A 72 -14.66 -22.99 11.66
CA ALA A 72 -13.71 -22.53 12.68
C ALA A 72 -12.31 -22.28 12.05
N PRO A 73 -11.49 -21.39 12.62
CA PRO A 73 -10.15 -21.04 12.06
C PRO A 73 -9.26 -22.24 11.76
N LYS A 74 -9.30 -23.26 12.59
CA LYS A 74 -8.49 -24.50 12.44
C LYS A 74 -8.87 -25.33 11.21
N ASP A 75 -10.09 -25.18 10.70
CA ASP A 75 -10.68 -25.98 9.63
C ASP A 75 -10.65 -25.25 8.26
N ARG A 76 -10.13 -24.01 8.21
CA ARG A 76 -10.05 -23.18 6.98
C ARG A 76 -8.79 -23.42 6.14
N ASP A 77 -7.90 -24.31 6.53
CA ASP A 77 -6.62 -24.62 5.87
C ASP A 77 -5.78 -23.36 5.55
N ILE A 78 -5.70 -22.44 6.50
CA ILE A 78 -4.89 -21.23 6.42
C ILE A 78 -3.80 -21.20 7.49
N ALA A 79 -2.75 -20.41 7.26
CA ALA A 79 -1.78 -20.07 8.29
C ALA A 79 -1.66 -18.55 8.43
N MET A 80 -1.59 -18.07 9.65
CA MET A 80 -1.52 -16.63 9.95
C MET A 80 -0.22 -16.29 10.68
N VAL A 81 0.43 -15.22 10.21
CA VAL A 81 1.55 -14.54 10.86
C VAL A 81 1.03 -13.25 11.45
N PHE A 82 1.08 -13.13 12.77
CA PHE A 82 0.60 -11.96 13.52
C PHE A 82 1.69 -10.89 13.63
N GLN A 83 1.31 -9.65 13.79
CA GLN A 83 2.18 -8.50 14.02
C GLN A 83 3.18 -8.71 15.18
N SER A 84 2.75 -9.37 16.27
CA SER A 84 3.60 -9.69 17.43
C SER A 84 4.42 -10.98 17.28
N TYR A 85 4.40 -11.60 16.07
CA TYR A 85 4.97 -12.94 15.78
C TYR A 85 4.35 -14.09 16.57
N ALA A 86 3.74 -13.84 17.71
CA ALA A 86 3.06 -14.78 18.61
C ALA A 86 3.88 -16.08 18.88
N LEU A 87 5.22 -15.97 19.04
CA LEU A 87 6.09 -17.09 19.35
C LEU A 87 5.91 -17.53 20.81
N TYR A 88 6.02 -18.85 21.04
CA TYR A 88 6.03 -19.40 22.39
C TYR A 88 7.39 -19.15 23.04
N PRO A 89 7.51 -18.27 24.06
CA PRO A 89 8.80 -17.79 24.56
C PRO A 89 9.63 -18.84 25.29
N HIS A 90 8.97 -19.87 25.83
CA HIS A 90 9.61 -20.96 26.56
C HIS A 90 10.10 -22.09 25.64
N MET A 91 9.65 -22.14 24.38
CA MET A 91 10.00 -23.14 23.39
C MET A 91 11.24 -22.72 22.59
N THR A 92 12.00 -23.71 22.08
CA THR A 92 13.06 -23.46 21.12
C THR A 92 12.51 -23.06 19.75
N VAL A 93 13.37 -22.61 18.83
CA VAL A 93 13.00 -22.37 17.42
C VAL A 93 12.45 -23.66 16.81
N PHE A 94 13.12 -24.77 17.03
CA PHE A 94 12.67 -26.10 16.57
C PHE A 94 11.25 -26.40 17.08
N ASP A 95 11.02 -26.27 18.38
CA ASP A 95 9.72 -26.57 18.99
C ASP A 95 8.62 -25.61 18.54
N ASN A 96 8.93 -24.33 18.35
CA ASN A 96 7.99 -23.36 17.79
C ASN A 96 7.52 -23.77 16.39
N ILE A 97 8.46 -24.14 15.49
CA ILE A 97 8.13 -24.57 14.13
C ILE A 97 7.38 -25.91 14.16
N ALA A 98 7.84 -26.87 14.95
CA ALA A 98 7.26 -28.22 15.02
C ALA A 98 5.90 -28.28 15.74
N PHE A 99 5.46 -27.20 16.40
CA PHE A 99 4.34 -27.24 17.35
C PHE A 99 3.03 -27.74 16.73
N SER A 100 2.66 -27.23 15.57
CA SER A 100 1.42 -27.65 14.88
C SER A 100 1.47 -29.13 14.46
N MET A 101 2.63 -29.61 14.00
CA MET A 101 2.80 -31.02 13.66
C MET A 101 2.70 -31.91 14.90
N LYS A 102 3.21 -31.46 16.06
CA LYS A 102 3.08 -32.16 17.33
C LYS A 102 1.62 -32.31 17.74
N LEU A 103 0.82 -31.24 17.60
CA LEU A 103 -0.62 -31.28 17.88
C LEU A 103 -1.36 -32.20 16.90
N ALA A 104 -0.93 -32.28 15.65
CA ALA A 104 -1.46 -33.20 14.63
C ALA A 104 -1.00 -34.66 14.80
N GLY A 105 -0.29 -34.98 15.89
CA GLY A 105 0.15 -36.37 16.20
C GLY A 105 1.28 -36.90 15.35
N LYS A 106 1.98 -36.05 14.55
CA LYS A 106 3.10 -36.46 13.71
C LYS A 106 4.25 -36.97 14.56
N ASN A 107 4.89 -38.05 14.11
CA ASN A 107 6.00 -38.66 14.84
C ASN A 107 7.25 -37.76 14.85
N LYS A 108 8.24 -38.11 15.71
CA LYS A 108 9.44 -37.27 15.90
C LYS A 108 10.30 -37.21 14.62
N ALA A 109 10.41 -38.28 13.86
CA ALA A 109 11.23 -38.33 12.66
C ALA A 109 10.66 -37.43 11.56
N GLU A 110 9.33 -37.48 11.32
CA GLU A 110 8.62 -36.60 10.37
C GLU A 110 8.79 -35.12 10.76
N ARG A 111 8.59 -34.79 12.04
CA ARG A 111 8.77 -33.43 12.54
C ARG A 111 10.18 -32.90 12.32
N THR A 112 11.17 -33.73 12.68
CA THR A 112 12.60 -33.38 12.52
C THR A 112 12.94 -33.14 11.06
N LYS A 113 12.54 -34.03 10.15
CA LYS A 113 12.76 -33.86 8.70
C LYS A 113 12.18 -32.58 8.20
N ARG A 114 10.89 -32.34 8.47
CA ARG A 114 10.15 -31.17 7.95
C ARG A 114 10.66 -29.84 8.52
N VAL A 115 10.99 -29.81 9.82
CA VAL A 115 11.55 -28.58 10.45
C VAL A 115 12.91 -28.24 9.84
N HIS A 116 13.79 -29.23 9.58
CA HIS A 116 15.09 -28.98 8.95
C HIS A 116 14.94 -28.48 7.50
N GLU A 117 14.01 -29.03 6.72
CA GLU A 117 13.69 -28.53 5.37
C GLU A 117 13.31 -27.03 5.39
N ILE A 118 12.40 -26.66 6.28
CA ILE A 118 11.95 -25.26 6.43
C ILE A 118 13.06 -24.38 7.01
N ALA A 119 13.78 -24.86 8.02
CA ALA A 119 14.90 -24.13 8.62
C ALA A 119 16.00 -23.82 7.61
N LYS A 120 16.25 -24.71 6.65
CA LYS A 120 17.19 -24.50 5.55
C LYS A 120 16.71 -23.38 4.63
N ILE A 121 15.43 -23.39 4.21
CA ILE A 121 14.82 -22.34 3.37
C ILE A 121 14.92 -20.97 4.07
N LEU A 122 14.64 -20.92 5.38
CA LEU A 122 14.59 -19.70 6.19
C LEU A 122 15.95 -19.34 6.81
N GLN A 123 17.03 -20.08 6.53
CA GLN A 123 18.37 -19.89 7.13
C GLN A 123 18.35 -19.89 8.67
N LEU A 124 17.55 -20.76 9.26
CA LEU A 124 17.38 -20.92 10.71
C LEU A 124 18.11 -22.13 11.30
N GLU A 125 18.79 -22.96 10.49
CA GLU A 125 19.44 -24.18 10.93
C GLU A 125 20.37 -24.01 12.15
N PRO A 126 21.27 -22.96 12.18
CA PRO A 126 22.14 -22.72 13.33
C PRO A 126 21.40 -22.29 14.60
N LEU A 127 20.16 -21.87 14.46
CA LEU A 127 19.35 -21.26 15.54
C LEU A 127 18.29 -22.19 16.09
N LEU A 128 18.15 -23.41 15.60
CA LEU A 128 17.09 -24.34 15.98
C LEU A 128 17.03 -24.62 17.50
N GLY A 129 18.18 -24.59 18.20
CA GLY A 129 18.24 -24.74 19.65
C GLY A 129 17.96 -23.50 20.48
N ASN A 130 17.92 -22.32 19.86
CA ASN A 130 17.76 -21.05 20.55
C ASN A 130 16.29 -20.81 20.95
N LYS A 131 16.08 -19.93 21.95
CA LYS A 131 14.76 -19.43 22.34
C LYS A 131 14.50 -18.06 21.72
N PRO A 132 13.22 -17.61 21.57
CA PRO A 132 12.85 -16.32 20.98
C PRO A 132 13.58 -15.12 21.58
N ALA A 133 13.86 -15.11 22.88
CA ALA A 133 14.60 -14.03 23.55
C ALA A 133 16.05 -13.84 23.05
N GLN A 134 16.64 -14.88 22.43
CA GLN A 134 18.02 -14.88 21.91
C GLN A 134 18.11 -14.49 20.44
N LEU A 135 16.96 -14.13 19.81
CA LEU A 135 16.85 -13.87 18.39
C LEU A 135 16.69 -12.37 18.10
N SER A 136 17.23 -11.93 16.96
CA SER A 136 16.90 -10.61 16.41
C SER A 136 15.43 -10.51 15.94
N GLY A 137 14.93 -9.30 15.67
CA GLY A 137 13.58 -9.10 15.13
C GLY A 137 13.32 -9.92 13.86
N GLY A 138 14.20 -9.82 12.87
CA GLY A 138 14.07 -10.58 11.61
C GLY A 138 14.17 -12.10 11.81
N GLN A 139 15.00 -12.56 12.74
CA GLN A 139 15.05 -13.98 13.07
C GLN A 139 13.75 -14.48 13.70
N ARG A 140 13.15 -13.69 14.63
CA ARG A 140 11.83 -14.01 15.19
C ARG A 140 10.75 -14.08 14.12
N GLN A 141 10.78 -13.17 13.16
CA GLN A 141 9.87 -13.18 12.04
C GLN A 141 10.01 -14.42 11.18
N ARG A 142 11.25 -14.80 10.81
CA ARG A 142 11.52 -16.06 10.06
C ARG A 142 11.00 -17.29 10.82
N VAL A 143 11.14 -17.33 12.15
CA VAL A 143 10.55 -18.40 12.96
C VAL A 143 9.04 -18.42 12.89
N ALA A 144 8.36 -17.26 12.93
CA ALA A 144 6.92 -17.18 12.78
C ALA A 144 6.46 -17.66 11.38
N MET A 145 7.21 -17.31 10.33
CA MET A 145 6.98 -17.83 8.99
C MET A 145 7.17 -19.34 8.92
N GLY A 146 8.24 -19.87 9.51
CA GLY A 146 8.49 -21.32 9.56
C GLY A 146 7.36 -22.08 10.26
N ARG A 147 6.79 -21.51 11.31
CA ARG A 147 5.63 -22.07 12.02
C ARG A 147 4.37 -22.09 11.13
N ALA A 148 4.23 -21.11 10.26
CA ALA A 148 3.14 -21.07 9.28
C ALA A 148 3.36 -22.07 8.14
N MET A 149 4.59 -22.12 7.59
CA MET A 149 4.95 -22.95 6.43
C MET A 149 4.91 -24.47 6.71
N VAL A 150 5.14 -24.87 7.94
CA VAL A 150 5.20 -26.30 8.29
C VAL A 150 3.88 -27.04 8.05
N ARG A 151 2.77 -26.29 7.99
CA ARG A 151 1.42 -26.82 7.76
C ARG A 151 1.05 -27.00 6.28
N GLU A 152 1.84 -26.41 5.34
CA GLU A 152 1.50 -26.36 3.90
C GLU A 152 0.08 -25.83 3.63
N PRO A 153 -0.26 -24.63 4.12
CA PRO A 153 -1.62 -24.12 4.06
C PRO A 153 -2.01 -23.76 2.62
N ALA A 154 -3.33 -23.75 2.36
CA ALA A 154 -3.89 -23.26 1.11
C ALA A 154 -3.64 -21.77 0.88
N ALA A 155 -3.60 -20.95 1.95
CA ALA A 155 -3.26 -19.54 1.90
C ALA A 155 -2.51 -19.05 3.15
N PHE A 156 -1.58 -18.12 2.96
CA PHE A 156 -0.93 -17.35 4.02
C PHE A 156 -1.64 -16.02 4.27
N LEU A 157 -1.81 -15.70 5.55
CA LEU A 157 -2.34 -14.43 6.01
C LEU A 157 -1.27 -13.72 6.86
N MET A 158 -0.92 -12.49 6.54
CA MET A 158 0.14 -11.75 7.23
C MET A 158 -0.42 -10.39 7.70
N ASP A 159 -0.52 -10.19 9.02
CA ASP A 159 -1.02 -8.95 9.64
C ASP A 159 0.17 -8.08 10.08
N GLU A 160 0.55 -7.10 9.27
CA GLU A 160 1.64 -6.13 9.49
C GLU A 160 2.95 -6.75 10.01
N PRO A 161 3.50 -7.79 9.36
CA PRO A 161 4.61 -8.56 9.93
C PRO A 161 5.93 -7.78 10.04
N LEU A 162 6.08 -6.63 9.36
CA LEU A 162 7.30 -5.82 9.36
C LEU A 162 7.23 -4.57 10.28
N SER A 163 6.08 -4.27 10.87
CA SER A 163 5.86 -3.03 11.63
C SER A 163 6.79 -2.85 12.83
N ASN A 164 7.24 -3.95 13.46
CA ASN A 164 8.10 -3.95 14.64
C ASN A 164 9.61 -4.00 14.32
N LEU A 165 10.01 -3.80 13.06
CA LEU A 165 11.41 -3.84 12.62
C LEU A 165 11.95 -2.42 12.37
N ASP A 166 13.25 -2.24 12.59
CA ASP A 166 13.96 -1.03 12.18
C ASP A 166 13.99 -0.87 10.65
N ALA A 167 14.24 0.34 10.16
CA ALA A 167 14.15 0.67 8.74
C ALA A 167 15.09 -0.19 7.86
N LYS A 168 16.33 -0.42 8.31
CA LYS A 168 17.31 -1.22 7.54
C LYS A 168 16.89 -2.68 7.43
N LEU A 169 16.46 -3.26 8.54
CA LEU A 169 15.99 -4.65 8.58
C LEU A 169 14.69 -4.82 7.80
N ARG A 170 13.80 -3.81 7.81
CA ARG A 170 12.55 -3.81 7.03
C ARG A 170 12.83 -3.91 5.53
N VAL A 171 13.80 -3.14 5.00
CA VAL A 171 14.20 -3.22 3.58
C VAL A 171 14.67 -4.62 3.21
N GLN A 172 15.52 -5.23 4.04
CA GLN A 172 16.00 -6.59 3.81
C GLN A 172 14.85 -7.61 3.85
N MET A 173 14.00 -7.53 4.87
CA MET A 173 12.91 -8.49 5.08
C MET A 173 11.83 -8.40 4.00
N ARG A 174 11.56 -7.22 3.42
CA ARG A 174 10.68 -7.09 2.25
C ARG A 174 11.15 -7.95 1.09
N ALA A 175 12.43 -7.83 0.74
CA ALA A 175 13.01 -8.61 -0.36
C ALA A 175 12.96 -10.13 -0.06
N GLU A 176 13.24 -10.53 1.18
CA GLU A 176 13.20 -11.92 1.60
C GLU A 176 11.78 -12.51 1.54
N ILE A 177 10.76 -11.80 2.07
CA ILE A 177 9.37 -12.26 2.04
C ILE A 177 8.87 -12.40 0.60
N ALA A 178 9.11 -11.39 -0.25
CA ALA A 178 8.71 -11.44 -1.65
C ALA A 178 9.41 -12.59 -2.41
N SER A 179 10.69 -12.83 -2.16
CA SER A 179 11.44 -13.96 -2.73
C SER A 179 10.88 -15.30 -2.26
N LEU A 180 10.61 -15.43 -0.98
CA LEU A 180 10.10 -16.64 -0.37
C LEU A 180 8.68 -16.97 -0.88
N GLN A 181 7.80 -15.98 -0.98
CA GLN A 181 6.45 -16.17 -1.50
C GLN A 181 6.51 -16.69 -2.94
N ARG A 182 7.34 -16.08 -3.82
CA ARG A 182 7.54 -16.56 -5.20
C ARG A 182 8.09 -17.99 -5.25
N GLN A 183 9.02 -18.35 -4.37
CA GLN A 183 9.59 -19.70 -4.31
C GLN A 183 8.55 -20.73 -3.88
N LEU A 184 7.67 -20.39 -2.94
CA LEU A 184 6.63 -21.27 -2.42
C LEU A 184 5.41 -21.34 -3.33
N GLY A 185 5.11 -20.26 -4.06
CA GLY A 185 3.93 -20.10 -4.92
C GLY A 185 2.60 -20.15 -4.15
N VAL A 186 2.59 -19.97 -2.83
CA VAL A 186 1.37 -20.03 -2.00
C VAL A 186 0.63 -18.69 -2.05
N THR A 187 -0.69 -18.76 -2.25
CA THR A 187 -1.58 -17.59 -2.17
C THR A 187 -1.36 -16.85 -0.86
N THR A 188 -1.04 -15.56 -0.94
CA THR A 188 -0.67 -14.77 0.23
C THR A 188 -1.48 -13.48 0.28
N ILE A 189 -2.06 -13.20 1.44
CA ILE A 189 -2.76 -11.95 1.73
C ILE A 189 -1.98 -11.24 2.84
N TYR A 190 -1.48 -10.06 2.51
CA TYR A 190 -0.60 -9.27 3.36
C TYR A 190 -1.24 -7.93 3.70
N VAL A 191 -1.32 -7.59 4.95
CA VAL A 191 -1.81 -6.29 5.43
C VAL A 191 -0.63 -5.42 5.82
N THR A 192 -0.65 -4.17 5.35
CA THR A 192 0.32 -3.15 5.76
C THR A 192 -0.31 -1.75 5.75
N HIS A 193 0.29 -0.83 6.47
CA HIS A 193 0.08 0.61 6.33
C HIS A 193 1.24 1.29 5.56
N ASP A 194 2.33 0.56 5.26
CA ASP A 194 3.49 1.07 4.52
C ASP A 194 3.26 0.93 3.01
N GLN A 195 3.15 2.07 2.33
CA GLN A 195 2.96 2.13 0.87
C GLN A 195 4.14 1.55 0.11
N THR A 196 5.37 1.67 0.65
CA THR A 196 6.57 1.12 0.00
C THR A 196 6.52 -0.41 -0.01
N GLU A 197 6.01 -1.03 1.08
CA GLU A 197 5.77 -2.48 1.09
C GLU A 197 4.75 -2.86 0.02
N ALA A 198 3.62 -2.13 -0.04
CA ALA A 198 2.57 -2.39 -0.99
C ALA A 198 3.05 -2.30 -2.45
N LEU A 199 3.81 -1.26 -2.79
CA LEU A 199 4.28 -1.03 -4.15
C LEU A 199 5.45 -1.91 -4.59
N THR A 200 6.20 -2.53 -3.64
CA THR A 200 7.41 -3.29 -3.96
C THR A 200 7.27 -4.80 -3.86
N MET A 201 6.27 -5.31 -3.13
CA MET A 201 6.17 -6.75 -2.83
C MET A 201 5.01 -7.44 -3.53
N GLY A 202 3.84 -6.75 -3.67
CA GLY A 202 2.60 -7.36 -4.16
C GLY A 202 2.54 -7.51 -5.68
N ASP A 203 1.89 -8.58 -6.13
CA ASP A 203 1.46 -8.71 -7.52
C ASP A 203 0.30 -7.74 -7.79
N ARG A 204 -0.65 -7.67 -6.85
CA ARG A 204 -1.73 -6.67 -6.81
C ARG A 204 -1.85 -6.07 -5.43
N VAL A 205 -2.36 -4.85 -5.40
CA VAL A 205 -2.62 -4.09 -4.17
C VAL A 205 -4.08 -3.67 -4.16
N ALA A 206 -4.78 -3.94 -3.07
CA ALA A 206 -6.14 -3.52 -2.82
C ALA A 206 -6.14 -2.35 -1.83
N VAL A 207 -6.59 -1.19 -2.27
CA VAL A 207 -6.65 0.04 -1.48
C VAL A 207 -8.02 0.16 -0.82
N LEU A 208 -8.06 0.21 0.51
CA LEU A 208 -9.28 0.36 1.28
C LEU A 208 -9.38 1.77 1.90
N LYS A 209 -10.62 2.31 1.95
CA LYS A 209 -10.97 3.53 2.67
C LYS A 209 -12.32 3.35 3.38
N GLY A 210 -12.36 3.54 4.70
CA GLY A 210 -13.60 3.49 5.48
C GLY A 210 -14.44 2.21 5.29
N GLY A 211 -13.77 1.05 5.17
CA GLY A 211 -14.40 -0.26 4.96
C GLY A 211 -14.78 -0.58 3.50
N VAL A 212 -14.49 0.31 2.55
CA VAL A 212 -14.83 0.17 1.13
C VAL A 212 -13.57 -0.03 0.30
N LEU A 213 -13.57 -1.00 -0.60
CA LEU A 213 -12.53 -1.18 -1.62
C LEU A 213 -12.59 -0.03 -2.63
N GLN A 214 -11.50 0.71 -2.75
CA GLN A 214 -11.40 1.83 -3.69
C GLN A 214 -10.88 1.37 -5.06
N GLN A 215 -9.79 0.61 -5.05
CA GLN A 215 -9.17 0.07 -6.27
C GLN A 215 -8.37 -1.19 -5.91
N VAL A 216 -8.34 -2.16 -6.81
CA VAL A 216 -7.41 -3.29 -6.76
C VAL A 216 -6.74 -3.45 -8.13
N ASP A 217 -5.42 -3.33 -8.16
CA ASP A 217 -4.66 -3.39 -9.40
C ASP A 217 -3.17 -3.67 -9.10
N THR A 218 -2.35 -3.78 -10.16
CA THR A 218 -0.90 -3.84 -10.02
C THR A 218 -0.36 -2.52 -9.42
N PRO A 219 0.77 -2.54 -8.68
CA PRO A 219 1.40 -1.34 -8.16
C PRO A 219 1.56 -0.22 -9.20
N LYS A 220 2.01 -0.57 -10.40
CA LYS A 220 2.20 0.38 -11.51
C LYS A 220 0.87 1.02 -11.96
N ALA A 221 -0.21 0.24 -12.03
CA ALA A 221 -1.52 0.76 -12.45
C ALA A 221 -2.11 1.70 -11.39
N LEU A 222 -2.01 1.36 -10.09
CA LEU A 222 -2.44 2.23 -8.99
C LEU A 222 -1.73 3.58 -8.99
N TYR A 223 -0.42 3.58 -9.30
CA TYR A 223 0.38 4.79 -9.34
C TYR A 223 0.06 5.69 -10.53
N HIS A 224 -0.05 5.10 -11.73
CA HIS A 224 -0.21 5.87 -12.97
C HIS A 224 -1.66 6.06 -13.40
N ARG A 225 -2.60 5.24 -12.91
CA ARG A 225 -4.02 5.28 -13.28
C ARG A 225 -4.91 5.12 -12.04
N PRO A 226 -4.80 6.04 -11.06
CA PRO A 226 -5.68 6.03 -9.90
C PRO A 226 -7.12 6.29 -10.34
N VAL A 227 -8.07 5.50 -9.82
CA VAL A 227 -9.49 5.63 -10.19
C VAL A 227 -10.18 6.82 -9.54
N ASN A 228 -9.59 7.40 -8.50
CA ASN A 228 -10.13 8.58 -7.81
C ASN A 228 -9.02 9.39 -7.12
N ALA A 229 -9.37 10.60 -6.67
CA ALA A 229 -8.47 11.53 -6.00
C ALA A 229 -7.89 10.95 -4.69
N PHE A 230 -8.66 10.09 -3.98
CA PHE A 230 -8.16 9.44 -2.78
C PHE A 230 -6.99 8.48 -3.10
N VAL A 231 -7.17 7.58 -4.06
CA VAL A 231 -6.09 6.64 -4.46
C VAL A 231 -4.88 7.42 -4.98
N ALA A 232 -5.10 8.51 -5.74
CA ALA A 232 -4.04 9.38 -6.24
C ALA A 232 -3.21 10.02 -5.12
N GLY A 233 -3.87 10.54 -4.08
CA GLY A 233 -3.23 11.15 -2.92
C GLY A 233 -2.64 10.12 -1.96
N PHE A 234 -3.32 8.98 -1.77
CA PHE A 234 -2.85 7.93 -0.87
C PHE A 234 -1.63 7.18 -1.43
N ILE A 235 -1.56 6.91 -2.74
CA ILE A 235 -0.48 6.14 -3.36
C ILE A 235 0.64 7.06 -3.84
N GLY A 236 1.78 7.00 -3.15
CA GLY A 236 3.00 7.78 -3.42
C GLY A 236 3.46 8.56 -2.19
N SER A 237 4.78 8.70 -2.05
CA SER A 237 5.41 9.49 -0.98
C SER A 237 6.53 10.34 -1.58
N PRO A 238 6.38 11.68 -1.56
CA PRO A 238 5.22 12.45 -1.11
C PRO A 238 3.95 12.21 -1.94
N SER A 239 2.79 12.60 -1.37
CA SER A 239 1.48 12.47 -2.00
C SER A 239 1.33 13.33 -3.25
N MET A 240 0.43 12.94 -4.17
CA MET A 240 0.08 13.76 -5.33
C MET A 240 -0.49 15.12 -4.89
N ASN A 241 0.00 16.19 -5.50
CA ASN A 241 -0.59 17.51 -5.32
C ASN A 241 -1.92 17.58 -6.07
N LEU A 242 -3.00 17.91 -5.39
CA LEU A 242 -4.36 18.04 -5.95
C LEU A 242 -4.83 19.47 -5.83
N PHE A 243 -5.25 20.07 -6.94
CA PHE A 243 -5.72 21.44 -7.00
C PHE A 243 -7.02 21.57 -7.78
N GLU A 244 -7.79 22.59 -7.45
CA GLU A 244 -8.91 23.03 -8.25
C GLU A 244 -8.44 23.98 -9.34
N GLY A 245 -8.95 23.80 -10.57
CA GLY A 245 -8.70 24.68 -11.69
C GLY A 245 -9.86 24.67 -12.69
N ARG A 246 -9.98 25.70 -13.50
CA ARG A 246 -11.01 25.80 -14.54
C ARG A 246 -10.47 25.38 -15.89
N LEU A 247 -11.08 24.40 -16.51
CA LEU A 247 -10.73 23.99 -17.88
C LEU A 247 -11.36 24.96 -18.88
N ALA A 248 -10.56 25.61 -19.70
CA ALA A 248 -11.04 26.42 -20.81
C ALA A 248 -9.99 26.53 -21.91
N SER A 249 -10.41 26.39 -23.16
CA SER A 249 -9.56 26.56 -24.35
C SER A 249 -8.27 25.73 -24.33
N GLY A 250 -8.38 24.46 -23.87
CA GLY A 250 -7.24 23.55 -23.78
C GLY A 250 -6.22 23.93 -22.71
N ARG A 251 -6.62 24.69 -21.70
CA ARG A 251 -5.78 25.11 -20.57
C ARG A 251 -6.50 24.92 -19.24
N ILE A 252 -5.74 24.64 -18.19
CA ILE A 252 -6.24 24.75 -16.81
C ILE A 252 -5.88 26.12 -16.28
N HIS A 253 -6.91 26.90 -15.97
CA HIS A 253 -6.80 28.25 -15.40
C HIS A 253 -6.88 28.20 -13.88
N LEU A 254 -5.95 28.90 -13.24
CA LEU A 254 -5.85 29.13 -11.81
C LEU A 254 -5.89 30.65 -11.53
N SER A 255 -5.81 31.07 -10.25
CA SER A 255 -6.01 32.47 -9.86
C SER A 255 -5.14 33.50 -10.60
N GLY A 256 -3.91 33.17 -10.97
CA GLY A 256 -2.97 34.12 -11.58
C GLY A 256 -2.23 33.59 -12.82
N PHE A 257 -2.47 32.35 -13.20
CA PHE A 257 -1.75 31.72 -14.32
C PHE A 257 -2.58 30.60 -14.96
N SER A 258 -2.05 30.02 -16.03
CA SER A 258 -2.71 28.86 -16.67
C SER A 258 -1.68 27.87 -17.19
N ILE A 259 -2.01 26.59 -17.11
CA ILE A 259 -1.19 25.47 -17.57
C ILE A 259 -1.79 24.97 -18.88
N PRO A 260 -1.04 24.95 -20.00
CA PRO A 260 -1.54 24.33 -21.22
C PRO A 260 -1.68 22.82 -21.05
N LEU A 261 -2.71 22.23 -21.65
CA LEU A 261 -2.83 20.78 -21.71
C LEU A 261 -1.98 20.23 -22.86
N SER A 262 -1.44 19.01 -22.68
CA SER A 262 -0.81 18.27 -23.78
C SER A 262 -1.86 17.76 -24.76
N ASP A 263 -1.49 17.55 -26.02
CA ASP A 263 -2.39 17.03 -27.06
C ASP A 263 -3.06 15.70 -26.67
N GLY A 264 -2.36 14.83 -25.94
CA GLY A 264 -2.89 13.57 -25.44
C GLY A 264 -3.69 13.64 -24.13
N ALA A 265 -3.94 14.81 -23.56
CA ALA A 265 -4.67 14.93 -22.29
C ALA A 265 -6.09 14.36 -22.37
N PHE A 266 -6.83 14.68 -23.42
CA PHE A 266 -8.19 14.21 -23.67
C PHE A 266 -8.27 12.74 -24.05
N GLU A 267 -7.18 12.15 -24.58
CA GLU A 267 -7.08 10.72 -24.83
C GLU A 267 -6.89 9.93 -23.54
N ARG A 268 -6.07 10.47 -22.62
CA ARG A 268 -5.82 9.84 -21.31
C ARG A 268 -6.98 10.02 -20.33
N ALA A 269 -7.73 11.12 -20.45
CA ALA A 269 -8.89 11.47 -19.63
C ALA A 269 -10.08 11.80 -20.54
N PRO A 270 -10.76 10.80 -21.13
CA PRO A 270 -11.84 11.03 -22.10
C PRO A 270 -13.01 11.82 -21.54
N GLY A 271 -13.26 11.70 -20.23
CA GLY A 271 -14.30 12.47 -19.52
C GLY A 271 -14.00 13.95 -19.40
N LEU A 272 -12.76 14.39 -19.60
CA LEU A 272 -12.32 15.77 -19.45
C LEU A 272 -13.04 16.74 -20.41
N SER A 273 -13.38 16.28 -21.60
CA SER A 273 -14.09 17.07 -22.60
C SER A 273 -15.45 17.60 -22.12
N ALA A 274 -16.13 16.89 -21.23
CA ALA A 274 -17.40 17.29 -20.63
C ALA A 274 -17.26 18.44 -19.60
N PHE A 275 -16.02 18.79 -19.24
CA PHE A 275 -15.68 19.83 -18.29
C PHE A 275 -15.20 21.14 -18.95
N GLU A 276 -15.26 21.26 -20.28
CA GLU A 276 -14.95 22.53 -20.95
C GLU A 276 -15.79 23.67 -20.38
N GLY A 277 -15.14 24.75 -19.95
CA GLY A 277 -15.76 25.87 -19.27
C GLY A 277 -16.15 25.64 -17.80
N LYS A 278 -15.81 24.52 -17.20
CA LYS A 278 -16.15 24.13 -15.81
C LYS A 278 -14.90 23.92 -14.97
N ASP A 279 -15.10 23.82 -13.66
CA ASP A 279 -14.06 23.49 -12.71
C ASP A 279 -13.77 21.98 -12.73
N VAL A 280 -12.50 21.63 -12.52
CA VAL A 280 -11.97 20.28 -12.52
C VAL A 280 -10.89 20.18 -11.43
N ILE A 281 -10.77 19.04 -10.80
CA ILE A 281 -9.60 18.75 -9.97
C ILE A 281 -8.49 18.24 -10.89
N PHE A 282 -7.32 18.85 -10.81
CA PHE A 282 -6.13 18.31 -11.46
C PHE A 282 -5.08 17.89 -10.43
N GLY A 283 -4.37 16.84 -10.74
CA GLY A 283 -3.31 16.27 -9.91
C GLY A 283 -1.97 16.28 -10.64
N VAL A 284 -0.90 16.59 -9.90
CA VAL A 284 0.48 16.47 -10.37
C VAL A 284 1.34 15.81 -9.30
N ARG A 285 2.14 14.82 -9.69
CA ARG A 285 3.03 14.16 -8.75
C ARG A 285 4.24 15.04 -8.43
N PRO A 286 4.82 14.93 -7.23
CA PRO A 286 6.00 15.70 -6.84
C PRO A 286 7.20 15.58 -7.79
N GLU A 287 7.41 14.41 -8.38
CA GLU A 287 8.48 14.12 -9.35
C GLU A 287 8.22 14.65 -10.77
N ASP A 288 6.99 15.07 -11.07
CA ASP A 288 6.60 15.68 -12.35
C ASP A 288 6.60 17.23 -12.28
N LEU A 289 7.16 17.76 -11.19
CA LEU A 289 7.44 19.17 -10.94
C LEU A 289 8.96 19.39 -10.94
N TYR A 290 9.45 20.34 -11.74
CA TYR A 290 10.88 20.52 -11.95
C TYR A 290 11.34 21.94 -11.63
N ASP A 291 12.60 22.07 -11.27
CA ASP A 291 13.30 23.38 -11.29
C ASP A 291 13.52 23.79 -12.74
N SER A 292 12.87 24.86 -13.21
CA SER A 292 12.93 25.32 -14.59
C SER A 292 14.34 25.74 -15.05
N ARG A 293 15.25 25.97 -14.09
CA ARG A 293 16.65 26.33 -14.37
C ARG A 293 17.51 25.12 -14.74
N LEU A 294 17.03 23.91 -14.49
CA LEU A 294 17.70 22.66 -14.84
C LEU A 294 17.22 22.15 -16.21
N PRO A 295 18.04 21.35 -16.92
CA PRO A 295 17.66 20.80 -18.23
C PRO A 295 16.37 20.00 -18.23
N SER A 296 16.05 19.29 -17.14
CA SER A 296 14.83 18.52 -16.95
C SER A 296 13.56 19.39 -16.98
N GLY A 297 13.65 20.65 -16.52
CA GLY A 297 12.51 21.57 -16.48
C GLY A 297 12.45 22.58 -17.65
N ALA A 298 13.54 22.74 -18.39
CA ALA A 298 13.73 23.87 -19.34
C ALA A 298 12.72 23.92 -20.49
N SER A 299 12.08 22.80 -20.86
CA SER A 299 11.12 22.73 -21.98
C SER A 299 9.66 22.75 -21.55
N HIS A 300 9.37 22.73 -20.25
CA HIS A 300 8.02 22.68 -19.72
C HIS A 300 7.43 24.08 -19.43
N PRO A 301 6.11 24.24 -19.49
CA PRO A 301 5.46 25.46 -19.03
C PRO A 301 5.72 25.68 -17.54
N THR A 302 5.86 26.95 -17.14
CA THR A 302 6.19 27.33 -15.78
C THR A 302 5.09 28.09 -15.09
N ILE A 303 5.07 27.99 -13.75
CA ILE A 303 4.21 28.77 -12.88
C ILE A 303 5.05 29.44 -11.77
N PRO A 304 4.71 30.67 -11.34
CA PRO A 304 5.42 31.33 -10.25
C PRO A 304 5.06 30.70 -8.92
N VAL A 305 6.06 30.38 -8.11
CA VAL A 305 5.89 29.78 -6.78
C VAL A 305 6.89 30.36 -5.79
N VAL A 306 6.62 30.18 -4.49
CA VAL A 306 7.55 30.57 -3.42
C VAL A 306 7.98 29.31 -2.66
N VAL A 307 9.28 29.11 -2.53
CA VAL A 307 9.86 28.03 -1.72
C VAL A 307 9.64 28.33 -0.23
N LYS A 308 9.02 27.41 0.49
CA LYS A 308 8.70 27.57 1.92
C LYS A 308 9.69 26.83 2.83
N SER A 309 10.03 25.61 2.47
CA SER A 309 11.05 24.81 3.16
C SER A 309 11.65 23.77 2.20
N ILE A 310 12.81 23.25 2.57
CA ILE A 310 13.55 22.27 1.79
C ILE A 310 14.04 21.18 2.74
N GLU A 311 13.84 19.93 2.36
CA GLU A 311 14.41 18.75 3.02
C GLU A 311 15.45 18.13 2.09
N GLU A 312 16.72 18.13 2.50
CA GLU A 312 17.80 17.55 1.71
C GLU A 312 17.99 16.08 2.07
N LEU A 313 17.65 15.19 1.13
CA LEU A 313 17.80 13.74 1.31
C LEU A 313 19.09 13.17 0.72
N GLY A 314 19.98 14.05 0.26
CA GLY A 314 21.27 13.70 -0.33
C GLY A 314 21.18 13.35 -1.83
N SER A 315 20.28 12.47 -2.23
CA SER A 315 20.06 12.13 -3.66
C SER A 315 19.03 13.02 -4.35
N GLU A 316 18.17 13.69 -3.58
CA GLU A 316 17.08 14.56 -4.05
C GLU A 316 16.72 15.59 -2.98
N LEU A 317 15.97 16.61 -3.38
CA LEU A 317 15.40 17.62 -2.49
C LEU A 317 13.88 17.48 -2.48
N ILE A 318 13.28 17.42 -1.28
CA ILE A 318 11.83 17.60 -1.13
C ILE A 318 11.60 19.09 -0.85
N VAL A 319 10.91 19.75 -1.77
CA VAL A 319 10.71 21.20 -1.74
C VAL A 319 9.24 21.50 -1.49
N HIS A 320 8.96 22.13 -0.35
CA HIS A 320 7.63 22.59 0.00
C HIS A 320 7.39 23.98 -0.60
N LEU A 321 6.33 24.12 -1.36
CA LEU A 321 6.05 25.28 -2.20
C LEU A 321 4.73 25.96 -1.80
N LYS A 322 4.65 27.25 -2.04
CA LYS A 322 3.39 28.00 -2.05
C LYS A 322 3.02 28.33 -3.50
N ILE A 323 1.91 27.75 -3.93
CA ILE A 323 1.27 28.01 -5.23
C ILE A 323 -0.01 28.83 -4.99
N ASP A 324 -0.32 29.79 -5.87
CA ASP A 324 -1.59 30.51 -5.83
C ASP A 324 -2.71 29.67 -6.45
N ALA A 325 -3.10 28.62 -5.73
CA ALA A 325 -4.12 27.65 -6.13
C ALA A 325 -4.83 27.08 -4.90
N VAL A 326 -6.10 26.71 -5.07
CA VAL A 326 -6.89 26.04 -4.03
C VAL A 326 -6.50 24.57 -4.02
N ARG A 327 -5.92 24.12 -2.91
CA ARG A 327 -5.59 22.71 -2.69
C ARG A 327 -6.86 21.94 -2.34
N ILE A 328 -6.96 20.72 -2.90
CA ILE A 328 -8.05 19.78 -2.62
C ILE A 328 -7.52 18.68 -1.68
N ASP A 329 -8.29 18.41 -0.63
CA ASP A 329 -8.03 17.28 0.27
C ASP A 329 -8.34 15.96 -0.46
N SER A 330 -7.38 15.04 -0.47
CA SER A 330 -7.57 13.67 -0.99
C SER A 330 -8.55 12.85 -0.13
N GLY A 331 -8.79 13.29 1.11
CA GLY A 331 -9.57 12.55 2.11
C GLY A 331 -8.81 11.37 2.69
N ASP A 332 -7.47 11.42 2.70
CA ASP A 332 -6.62 10.51 3.46
C ASP A 332 -6.46 11.05 4.89
N PRO A 333 -7.03 10.38 5.91
CA PRO A 333 -6.96 10.85 7.29
C PRO A 333 -5.55 10.75 7.91
N ASP A 334 -4.67 9.96 7.29
CA ASP A 334 -3.28 9.80 7.73
C ASP A 334 -2.32 10.70 6.92
N ALA A 335 -2.84 11.43 5.90
CA ALA A 335 -2.07 12.47 5.24
C ALA A 335 -1.73 13.51 6.30
N VAL A 336 -0.48 13.48 6.74
CA VAL A 336 0.03 14.50 7.64
C VAL A 336 -0.29 15.83 6.96
N GLU A 337 -0.90 16.75 7.69
CA GLU A 337 -0.96 18.15 7.31
C GLU A 337 0.47 18.72 7.33
N ASP A 338 1.33 18.14 6.49
CA ASP A 338 2.73 18.56 6.32
C ASP A 338 2.85 19.98 5.74
N LEU A 339 1.69 20.60 5.54
CA LEU A 339 1.59 21.95 5.06
C LEU A 339 1.24 22.85 6.24
N SER A 340 2.20 23.00 7.16
CA SER A 340 2.13 24.00 8.23
C SER A 340 1.83 25.37 7.62
N GLY A 341 0.57 25.65 7.40
CA GLY A 341 -0.06 26.95 7.14
C GLY A 341 0.44 27.83 5.98
N ALA A 342 1.64 27.58 5.45
CA ALA A 342 2.30 28.43 4.46
C ALA A 342 2.53 27.73 3.11
N ALA A 343 2.76 26.41 3.07
CA ALA A 343 2.92 25.65 1.83
C ALA A 343 1.61 24.94 1.45
N ASN A 344 1.39 24.70 0.17
CA ASN A 344 0.24 23.92 -0.32
C ASN A 344 0.62 22.94 -1.45
N ALA A 345 1.90 22.82 -1.77
CA ALA A 345 2.42 21.89 -2.75
C ALA A 345 3.78 21.32 -2.31
N VAL A 346 4.12 20.15 -2.83
CA VAL A 346 5.41 19.49 -2.63
C VAL A 346 5.97 19.12 -4.00
N ALA A 347 7.25 19.43 -4.25
CA ALA A 347 7.98 18.99 -5.43
C ALA A 347 9.18 18.14 -5.02
N ARG A 348 9.62 17.27 -5.92
CA ARG A 348 10.85 16.50 -5.79
C ARG A 348 11.84 16.99 -6.83
N PHE A 349 12.89 17.68 -6.40
CA PHE A 349 13.91 18.22 -7.27
C PHE A 349 15.18 17.37 -7.24
N GLU A 350 15.94 17.46 -8.32
CA GLU A 350 17.29 16.89 -8.37
C GLU A 350 18.20 17.53 -7.32
N ALA A 351 19.12 16.76 -6.73
CA ALA A 351 20.04 17.24 -5.69
C ALA A 351 20.94 18.40 -6.13
N VAL A 352 21.10 18.62 -7.45
CA VAL A 352 21.87 19.73 -8.01
C VAL A 352 21.09 21.05 -8.06
N SER A 353 19.81 21.05 -7.74
CA SER A 353 19.00 22.27 -7.70
C SER A 353 19.49 23.20 -6.58
N ALA A 354 19.72 24.47 -6.93
CA ALA A 354 20.20 25.50 -6.00
C ALA A 354 19.06 26.43 -5.55
N VAL A 355 17.92 25.83 -5.16
CA VAL A 355 16.79 26.58 -4.58
C VAL A 355 17.06 26.93 -3.13
N GLU A 356 16.53 28.09 -2.68
CA GLU A 356 16.66 28.54 -1.29
C GLU A 356 15.29 28.83 -0.68
N THR A 357 15.17 28.63 0.63
CA THR A 357 13.96 28.96 1.38
C THR A 357 13.63 30.45 1.27
N GLY A 358 12.37 30.78 0.99
CA GLY A 358 11.90 32.15 0.76
C GLY A 358 12.08 32.64 -0.70
N GLN A 359 12.77 31.92 -1.54
CA GLN A 359 12.99 32.27 -2.95
C GLN A 359 11.70 32.15 -3.77
N SER A 360 11.46 33.11 -4.66
CA SER A 360 10.48 32.98 -5.72
C SER A 360 11.14 32.34 -6.94
N ILE A 361 10.56 31.28 -7.46
CA ILE A 361 11.06 30.54 -8.62
C ILE A 361 9.95 30.29 -9.64
N ASP A 362 10.33 30.01 -10.85
CA ASP A 362 9.44 29.48 -11.89
C ASP A 362 9.48 27.95 -11.83
N LEU A 363 8.39 27.35 -11.35
CA LEU A 363 8.22 25.89 -11.26
C LEU A 363 7.78 25.34 -12.61
N ALA A 364 8.53 24.43 -13.18
CA ALA A 364 8.16 23.76 -14.43
C ALA A 364 7.27 22.55 -14.16
N ILE A 365 6.24 22.37 -14.98
CA ILE A 365 5.23 21.31 -14.85
C ILE A 365 5.15 20.55 -16.17
N ASP A 366 5.21 19.21 -16.13
CA ASP A 366 4.97 18.39 -17.31
C ASP A 366 3.44 18.21 -17.56
N PRO A 367 2.87 18.84 -18.59
CA PRO A 367 1.44 18.73 -18.87
C PRO A 367 1.01 17.33 -19.31
N ALA A 368 1.95 16.49 -19.76
CA ALA A 368 1.67 15.13 -20.16
C ALA A 368 1.45 14.19 -18.96
N LYS A 369 1.79 14.64 -17.75
CA LYS A 369 1.71 13.87 -16.51
C LYS A 369 0.54 14.28 -15.60
N LEU A 370 -0.25 15.26 -16.02
CA LEU A 370 -1.42 15.69 -15.25
C LEU A 370 -2.49 14.59 -15.19
N HIS A 371 -3.08 14.45 -14.01
CA HIS A 371 -4.26 13.65 -13.73
C HIS A 371 -5.47 14.54 -13.56
N PHE A 372 -6.67 14.05 -13.90
CA PHE A 372 -7.91 14.85 -13.81
C PHE A 372 -8.99 14.07 -13.09
N PHE A 373 -9.70 14.76 -12.19
CA PHE A 373 -10.79 14.17 -11.41
C PHE A 373 -12.00 15.08 -11.40
N ASN A 374 -13.17 14.48 -11.33
CA ASN A 374 -14.44 15.18 -11.19
C ASN A 374 -14.50 15.84 -9.80
N PRO A 375 -14.77 17.15 -9.68
CA PRO A 375 -14.78 17.86 -8.40
C PRO A 375 -15.92 17.44 -7.45
N GLN A 376 -16.99 16.81 -7.96
CA GLN A 376 -18.14 16.37 -7.15
C GLN A 376 -18.02 14.91 -6.70
N THR A 377 -17.55 14.04 -7.58
CA THR A 377 -17.45 12.58 -7.30
C THR A 377 -16.07 12.15 -6.91
N HIS A 378 -15.05 12.97 -7.13
CA HIS A 378 -13.62 12.68 -7.00
C HIS A 378 -13.14 11.52 -7.87
N MET A 379 -13.95 11.01 -8.79
CA MET A 379 -13.55 9.94 -9.72
C MET A 379 -12.68 10.50 -10.85
N ALA A 380 -11.77 9.67 -11.36
CA ALA A 380 -10.95 10.01 -12.53
C ALA A 380 -11.84 10.26 -13.76
N LEU A 381 -11.41 11.19 -14.63
CA LEU A 381 -12.12 11.63 -15.84
C LEU A 381 -11.64 10.90 -17.09
#